data_33b6c79b26135d1c233d441534e23984
#
_entry.id   33b6c79b26135d1c233d441534e23984
#
_cell.length_a   1.000
_cell.length_b   1.000
_cell.length_c   1.000
_cell.angle_alpha   90.00
_cell.angle_beta   90.00
_cell.angle_gamma   90.00
#
_symmetry.space_group_name_H-M   'P 1'
#
loop_
_entity.id
_entity.type
_entity.pdbx_description
1 polymer ?
#
loop_
_entity_poly.entity_id
_entity_poly.type
_entity_poly.pdbx_seq_one_letter_code
_entity_poly.pdbx_strand_id
1 'polypeptide(L)'
;MEIETQCLYAGYSPKNGEPQTLPICQSTTFKYESTEQVSKLFDLEEAGFFYTRLGNPTVDAVEQKIATLEGGVGALCTASGQAATTFSILTLAAAGDHIVSSSAIYGGSLNLFAVTLKRLGIEVTFVSPEASEDEIQAAFRPNTKALFGETIANPSIEVLDIEKFARIAHRNGVPLIVDNTFATPVLCRPIEFGADIVVHSTTKYMDGHALQMGGVIVDGGTFDWTNGKFPEFTEPDDSYHGTIYTQAFGKAAYIVKARTQIMRDMGACQTPFGAFLINQGLETLPLRIERHSQNADAVAHWLEKHDKIESVSYPTLEGNPYKERAAKYLPNGCSGVISFSLKGGREAGARFIDSLKMASLLVHVADIRTCVLHPASSTHRQLTDEQLVSARSEERRVGKECRSRWS
;
A
#
# COMPACT_ATOMS: atom_id res chain seq x y z
N MET A 1 -21.46 6.78 7.15
CA MET A 1 -21.69 5.34 6.80
C MET A 1 -20.51 4.58 7.38
N GLU A 2 -20.78 3.52 8.15
CA GLU A 2 -19.73 2.69 8.76
C GLU A 2 -18.91 1.98 7.67
N ILE A 3 -17.65 1.65 7.98
CA ILE A 3 -16.70 1.11 7.00
C ILE A 3 -17.16 -0.22 6.39
N GLU A 4 -17.83 -1.06 7.18
CA GLU A 4 -18.41 -2.33 6.74
C GLU A 4 -19.48 -2.10 5.65
N THR A 5 -20.28 -1.07 5.83
CA THR A 5 -21.31 -0.68 4.86
C THR A 5 -20.66 -0.05 3.61
N GLN A 6 -19.59 0.74 3.78
CA GLN A 6 -18.84 1.29 2.64
C GLN A 6 -18.19 0.17 1.79
N CYS A 7 -17.67 -0.89 2.41
CA CYS A 7 -17.14 -2.04 1.69
C CYS A 7 -18.15 -2.69 0.74
N LEU A 8 -19.44 -2.65 1.11
CA LEU A 8 -20.51 -3.22 0.29
C LEU A 8 -21.04 -2.25 -0.78
N TYR A 9 -21.25 -0.98 -0.42
CA TYR A 9 -22.07 -0.07 -1.23
C TYR A 9 -21.30 1.08 -1.90
N ALA A 10 -20.05 1.37 -1.51
CA ALA A 10 -19.28 2.43 -2.16
C ALA A 10 -18.87 2.03 -3.58
N GLY A 11 -18.70 3.02 -4.47
CA GLY A 11 -18.18 2.89 -5.81
C GLY A 11 -19.15 2.39 -6.88
N TYR A 12 -20.21 1.66 -6.52
CA TYR A 12 -21.22 1.21 -7.46
C TYR A 12 -22.63 1.32 -6.86
N SER A 13 -23.50 2.04 -7.56
CA SER A 13 -24.92 2.21 -7.19
C SER A 13 -25.79 1.87 -8.40
N PRO A 14 -26.39 0.66 -8.46
CA PRO A 14 -27.21 0.25 -9.60
C PRO A 14 -28.49 1.08 -9.70
N LYS A 15 -28.87 1.43 -10.93
CA LYS A 15 -30.15 2.04 -11.25
C LYS A 15 -31.21 0.96 -11.48
N ASN A 16 -32.47 1.41 -11.63
CA ASN A 16 -33.58 0.47 -11.89
C ASN A 16 -33.30 -0.36 -13.18
N GLY A 17 -33.30 -1.69 -13.02
CA GLY A 17 -33.05 -2.63 -14.11
C GLY A 17 -31.57 -2.94 -14.36
N GLU A 18 -30.65 -2.32 -13.63
CA GLU A 18 -29.21 -2.66 -13.69
C GLU A 18 -28.86 -3.83 -12.74
N PRO A 19 -27.78 -4.56 -13.02
CA PRO A 19 -27.31 -5.63 -12.14
C PRO A 19 -27.01 -5.13 -10.72
N GLN A 20 -27.38 -5.89 -9.71
CA GLN A 20 -27.01 -5.58 -8.32
C GLN A 20 -25.51 -5.72 -8.09
N THR A 21 -24.86 -6.69 -8.75
CA THR A 21 -23.41 -6.90 -8.69
C THR A 21 -22.72 -6.00 -9.70
N LEU A 22 -21.55 -5.48 -9.35
CA LEU A 22 -20.71 -4.68 -10.25
C LEU A 22 -20.48 -5.40 -11.58
N PRO A 23 -20.90 -4.85 -12.74
CA PRO A 23 -20.69 -5.48 -14.05
C PRO A 23 -19.22 -5.46 -14.46
N ILE A 24 -18.81 -6.48 -15.22
CA ILE A 24 -17.47 -6.53 -15.82
C ILE A 24 -17.52 -5.93 -17.22
N CYS A 25 -17.01 -4.71 -17.37
CA CYS A 25 -16.85 -4.06 -18.67
C CYS A 25 -15.53 -4.48 -19.32
N GLN A 26 -15.49 -5.63 -19.95
CA GLN A 26 -14.30 -6.20 -20.60
C GLN A 26 -14.14 -5.65 -22.01
N SER A 27 -13.66 -4.39 -22.12
CA SER A 27 -13.41 -3.71 -23.38
C SER A 27 -12.09 -2.93 -23.32
N THR A 28 -11.39 -2.81 -24.45
CA THR A 28 -10.18 -1.98 -24.56
C THR A 28 -10.53 -0.53 -24.87
N THR A 29 -11.63 -0.29 -25.60
CA THR A 29 -12.05 1.02 -26.08
C THR A 29 -13.57 1.15 -26.07
N PHE A 30 -14.07 2.36 -26.25
CA PHE A 30 -15.48 2.71 -26.16
C PHE A 30 -15.93 3.43 -27.44
N LYS A 31 -17.23 3.43 -27.72
CA LYS A 31 -17.82 4.14 -28.86
C LYS A 31 -18.12 5.59 -28.46
N TYR A 32 -17.87 6.50 -29.37
CA TYR A 32 -18.16 7.93 -29.22
C TYR A 32 -19.25 8.39 -30.20
N GLU A 33 -19.89 9.50 -29.87
CA GLU A 33 -20.93 10.11 -30.71
C GLU A 33 -20.35 10.99 -31.80
N SER A 34 -19.22 11.69 -31.53
CA SER A 34 -18.61 12.61 -32.47
C SER A 34 -17.10 12.75 -32.24
N THR A 35 -16.40 13.30 -33.24
CA THR A 35 -14.98 13.66 -33.12
C THR A 35 -14.76 14.78 -32.12
N GLU A 36 -15.72 15.70 -31.96
CA GLU A 36 -15.66 16.75 -30.95
C GLU A 36 -15.68 16.18 -29.53
N GLN A 37 -16.55 15.21 -29.24
CA GLN A 37 -16.59 14.53 -27.96
C GLN A 37 -15.27 13.82 -27.66
N VAL A 38 -14.70 13.12 -28.64
CA VAL A 38 -13.39 12.46 -28.48
C VAL A 38 -12.31 13.48 -28.12
N SER A 39 -12.26 14.63 -28.82
CA SER A 39 -11.27 15.67 -28.49
C SER A 39 -11.40 16.14 -27.06
N LYS A 40 -12.60 16.45 -26.58
CA LYS A 40 -12.84 16.89 -25.19
C LYS A 40 -12.41 15.87 -24.15
N LEU A 41 -12.62 14.56 -24.42
CA LEU A 41 -12.14 13.49 -23.53
C LEU A 41 -10.62 13.43 -23.48
N PHE A 42 -9.94 13.56 -24.63
CA PHE A 42 -8.47 13.54 -24.70
C PHE A 42 -7.84 14.80 -24.10
N ASP A 43 -8.52 15.93 -24.19
CA ASP A 43 -8.08 17.22 -23.63
C ASP A 43 -8.44 17.36 -22.13
N LEU A 44 -9.05 16.33 -21.53
CA LEU A 44 -9.51 16.29 -20.14
C LEU A 44 -10.56 17.36 -19.80
N GLU A 45 -11.28 17.87 -20.82
CA GLU A 45 -12.35 18.85 -20.67
C GLU A 45 -13.70 18.20 -20.30
N GLU A 46 -13.86 16.92 -20.61
CA GLU A 46 -15.05 16.12 -20.31
C GLU A 46 -14.66 14.82 -19.62
N ALA A 47 -15.44 14.40 -18.61
CA ALA A 47 -15.26 13.12 -17.95
C ALA A 47 -15.88 11.99 -18.78
N GLY A 48 -15.16 10.87 -18.93
CA GLY A 48 -15.68 9.70 -19.61
C GLY A 48 -14.64 8.62 -19.84
N PHE A 49 -15.09 7.50 -20.44
CA PHE A 49 -14.22 6.38 -20.74
C PHE A 49 -13.91 6.35 -22.24
N PHE A 50 -12.64 6.28 -22.61
CA PHE A 50 -12.21 6.20 -24.00
C PHE A 50 -11.22 5.07 -24.27
N TYR A 51 -10.39 4.73 -23.30
CA TYR A 51 -9.45 3.63 -23.40
C TYR A 51 -9.18 3.03 -22.02
N THR A 52 -9.32 1.72 -21.88
CA THR A 52 -9.30 1.03 -20.56
C THR A 52 -8.01 1.25 -19.76
N ARG A 53 -6.86 1.52 -20.39
CA ARG A 53 -5.62 1.86 -19.68
C ARG A 53 -5.75 3.14 -18.84
N LEU A 54 -6.56 4.11 -19.29
CA LEU A 54 -6.78 5.36 -18.57
C LEU A 54 -8.03 5.33 -17.68
N GLY A 55 -9.06 4.61 -18.12
CA GLY A 55 -10.30 4.48 -17.35
C GLY A 55 -11.21 3.39 -17.91
N ASN A 56 -11.90 2.71 -17.00
CA ASN A 56 -12.85 1.64 -17.33
C ASN A 56 -13.94 1.62 -16.25
N PRO A 57 -15.23 1.47 -16.58
CA PRO A 57 -16.32 1.54 -15.61
C PRO A 57 -16.17 0.59 -14.42
N THR A 58 -15.68 -0.64 -14.65
CA THR A 58 -15.46 -1.62 -13.56
C THR A 58 -14.29 -1.22 -12.67
N VAL A 59 -13.18 -0.77 -13.27
CA VAL A 59 -12.00 -0.32 -12.53
C VAL A 59 -12.31 0.94 -11.74
N ASP A 60 -12.99 1.91 -12.35
CA ASP A 60 -13.39 3.17 -11.73
C ASP A 60 -14.28 2.95 -10.48
N ALA A 61 -15.24 2.02 -10.56
CA ALA A 61 -16.06 1.67 -9.41
C ALA A 61 -15.22 1.15 -8.22
N VAL A 62 -14.19 0.36 -8.48
CA VAL A 62 -13.28 -0.15 -7.45
C VAL A 62 -12.37 0.96 -6.92
N GLU A 63 -11.88 1.84 -7.79
CA GLU A 63 -11.11 3.03 -7.41
C GLU A 63 -11.91 3.95 -6.49
N GLN A 64 -13.16 4.26 -6.84
CA GLN A 64 -14.07 5.06 -6.00
C GLN A 64 -14.35 4.39 -4.65
N LYS A 65 -14.55 3.05 -4.63
CA LYS A 65 -14.72 2.30 -3.39
C LYS A 65 -13.50 2.44 -2.49
N ILE A 66 -12.30 2.18 -3.01
CA ILE A 66 -11.07 2.23 -2.21
C ILE A 66 -10.77 3.67 -1.75
N ALA A 67 -10.97 4.67 -2.62
CA ALA A 67 -10.85 6.07 -2.23
C ALA A 67 -11.78 6.42 -1.06
N THR A 68 -13.04 5.97 -1.12
CA THR A 68 -14.01 6.16 -0.02
C THR A 68 -13.56 5.47 1.26
N LEU A 69 -13.07 4.24 1.17
CA LEU A 69 -12.61 3.47 2.33
C LEU A 69 -11.42 4.12 3.03
N GLU A 70 -10.47 4.67 2.29
CA GLU A 70 -9.32 5.40 2.85
C GLU A 70 -9.63 6.86 3.23
N GLY A 71 -10.76 7.42 2.77
CA GLY A 71 -11.11 8.83 2.97
C GLY A 71 -10.39 9.79 2.02
N GLY A 72 -9.95 9.29 0.87
CA GLY A 72 -9.27 10.07 -0.17
C GLY A 72 -10.24 10.73 -1.17
N VAL A 73 -9.70 11.63 -2.00
CA VAL A 73 -10.44 12.34 -3.06
C VAL A 73 -10.47 11.59 -4.38
N GLY A 74 -9.58 10.59 -4.54
CA GLY A 74 -9.52 9.75 -5.73
C GLY A 74 -8.52 8.61 -5.58
N ALA A 75 -8.62 7.61 -6.44
CA ALA A 75 -7.71 6.48 -6.46
C ALA A 75 -7.34 6.06 -7.89
N LEU A 76 -6.24 5.33 -8.02
CA LEU A 76 -5.73 4.78 -9.27
C LEU A 76 -5.29 3.33 -9.07
N CYS A 77 -6.05 2.39 -9.61
CA CYS A 77 -5.72 0.97 -9.58
C CYS A 77 -4.60 0.62 -10.58
N THR A 78 -3.65 -0.17 -10.13
CA THR A 78 -2.48 -0.63 -10.89
C THR A 78 -2.39 -2.14 -10.95
N ALA A 79 -1.58 -2.68 -11.86
CA ALA A 79 -1.40 -4.13 -12.05
C ALA A 79 -0.71 -4.85 -10.88
N SER A 80 -0.09 -4.10 -9.96
CA SER A 80 0.57 -4.65 -8.76
C SER A 80 0.82 -3.56 -7.73
N GLY A 81 1.00 -3.95 -6.45
CA GLY A 81 1.43 -3.02 -5.40
C GLY A 81 2.77 -2.34 -5.73
N GLN A 82 3.68 -3.08 -6.38
CA GLN A 82 4.98 -2.52 -6.79
C GLN A 82 4.81 -1.42 -7.85
N ALA A 83 3.84 -1.57 -8.76
CA ALA A 83 3.51 -0.51 -9.72
C ALA A 83 2.89 0.71 -9.00
N ALA A 84 2.02 0.50 -8.00
CA ALA A 84 1.48 1.58 -7.19
C ALA A 84 2.58 2.37 -6.47
N THR A 85 3.49 1.69 -5.78
CA THR A 85 4.63 2.32 -5.12
C THR A 85 5.54 3.05 -6.12
N THR A 86 5.83 2.44 -7.28
CA THR A 86 6.68 3.08 -8.31
C THR A 86 6.01 4.34 -8.86
N PHE A 87 4.73 4.25 -9.22
CA PHE A 87 3.99 5.37 -9.81
C PHE A 87 3.75 6.50 -8.81
N SER A 88 3.54 6.16 -7.52
CA SER A 88 3.41 7.20 -6.49
C SER A 88 4.66 8.07 -6.39
N ILE A 89 5.85 7.48 -6.54
CA ILE A 89 7.11 8.22 -6.54
C ILE A 89 7.33 8.96 -7.87
N LEU A 90 7.17 8.28 -9.01
CA LEU A 90 7.45 8.88 -10.32
C LEU A 90 6.49 10.01 -10.70
N THR A 91 5.34 10.12 -10.05
CA THR A 91 4.43 11.27 -10.19
C THR A 91 5.04 12.55 -9.56
N LEU A 92 5.96 12.41 -8.60
CA LEU A 92 6.54 13.49 -7.80
C LEU A 92 8.01 13.75 -8.09
N ALA A 93 8.75 12.73 -8.50
CA ALA A 93 10.20 12.76 -8.56
C ALA A 93 10.71 12.31 -9.94
N ALA A 94 11.69 13.02 -10.45
CA ALA A 94 12.39 12.76 -11.70
C ALA A 94 13.92 12.58 -11.45
N ALA A 95 14.69 12.38 -12.52
CA ALA A 95 16.15 12.32 -12.43
C ALA A 95 16.73 13.61 -11.82
N GLY A 96 17.56 13.46 -10.81
CA GLY A 96 18.13 14.55 -10.00
C GLY A 96 17.38 14.83 -8.70
N ASP A 97 16.22 14.21 -8.49
CA ASP A 97 15.44 14.35 -7.26
C ASP A 97 15.85 13.33 -6.18
N HIS A 98 15.34 13.55 -5.00
CA HIS A 98 15.60 12.74 -3.82
C HIS A 98 14.32 12.42 -3.07
N ILE A 99 14.26 11.24 -2.43
CA ILE A 99 13.23 10.91 -1.44
C ILE A 99 13.86 10.42 -0.13
N VAL A 100 13.14 10.58 0.96
CA VAL A 100 13.46 9.95 2.25
C VAL A 100 12.50 8.78 2.45
N SER A 101 13.00 7.65 2.94
CA SER A 101 12.18 6.46 3.21
C SER A 101 12.49 5.86 4.56
N SER A 102 11.47 5.38 5.26
CA SER A 102 11.70 4.44 6.36
C SER A 102 12.50 3.23 5.87
N SER A 103 13.43 2.74 6.70
CA SER A 103 14.14 1.49 6.44
C SER A 103 13.31 0.24 6.77
N ALA A 104 12.27 0.39 7.59
CA ALA A 104 11.33 -0.67 7.94
C ALA A 104 10.15 -0.66 6.95
N ILE A 105 10.37 -1.23 5.78
CA ILE A 105 9.41 -1.36 4.68
C ILE A 105 9.56 -2.71 4.00
N TYR A 106 8.59 -3.06 3.16
CA TYR A 106 8.63 -4.28 2.36
C TYR A 106 9.92 -4.39 1.53
N GLY A 107 10.55 -5.58 1.56
CA GLY A 107 11.85 -5.80 0.90
C GLY A 107 11.86 -5.49 -0.61
N GLY A 108 10.73 -5.67 -1.31
CA GLY A 108 10.59 -5.28 -2.72
C GLY A 108 10.64 -3.76 -2.91
N SER A 109 10.03 -2.99 -2.02
CA SER A 109 10.07 -1.53 -2.03
C SER A 109 11.46 -1.02 -1.64
N LEU A 110 12.12 -1.67 -0.68
CA LEU A 110 13.50 -1.35 -0.31
C LEU A 110 14.45 -1.54 -1.50
N ASN A 111 14.35 -2.65 -2.22
CA ASN A 111 15.15 -2.89 -3.43
C ASN A 111 14.81 -1.93 -4.57
N LEU A 112 13.52 -1.62 -4.78
CA LEU A 112 13.08 -0.60 -5.73
C LEU A 112 13.79 0.73 -5.47
N PHE A 113 13.80 1.17 -4.22
CA PHE A 113 14.37 2.45 -3.80
C PHE A 113 15.91 2.45 -3.85
N ALA A 114 16.53 1.42 -3.29
CA ALA A 114 17.99 1.37 -3.21
C ALA A 114 18.69 1.15 -4.56
N VAL A 115 18.03 0.46 -5.50
CA VAL A 115 18.66 0.00 -6.75
C VAL A 115 17.99 0.59 -7.97
N THR A 116 16.68 0.38 -8.13
CA THR A 116 15.99 0.70 -9.38
C THR A 116 15.81 2.21 -9.56
N LEU A 117 15.33 2.92 -8.53
CA LEU A 117 15.17 4.39 -8.60
C LEU A 117 16.51 5.09 -8.81
N LYS A 118 17.58 4.59 -8.19
CA LYS A 118 18.92 5.12 -8.42
C LYS A 118 19.33 5.04 -9.89
N ARG A 119 18.97 3.97 -10.62
CA ARG A 119 19.21 3.85 -12.06
C ARG A 119 18.36 4.83 -12.89
N LEU A 120 17.25 5.30 -12.35
CA LEU A 120 16.41 6.35 -12.94
C LEU A 120 16.87 7.76 -12.53
N GLY A 121 17.96 7.86 -11.77
CA GLY A 121 18.52 9.14 -11.32
C GLY A 121 17.86 9.71 -10.08
N ILE A 122 17.00 8.96 -9.39
CA ILE A 122 16.35 9.37 -8.13
C ILE A 122 17.15 8.78 -6.96
N GLU A 123 17.63 9.65 -6.07
CA GLU A 123 18.35 9.23 -4.88
C GLU A 123 17.42 8.96 -3.70
N VAL A 124 17.81 8.04 -2.82
CA VAL A 124 17.02 7.68 -1.63
C VAL A 124 17.91 7.66 -0.39
N THR A 125 17.47 8.32 0.68
CA THR A 125 18.06 8.18 2.02
C THR A 125 17.09 7.40 2.92
N PHE A 126 17.60 6.31 3.51
CA PHE A 126 16.83 5.50 4.45
C PHE A 126 17.07 5.99 5.86
N VAL A 127 15.98 6.06 6.65
CA VAL A 127 15.99 6.42 8.06
C VAL A 127 15.29 5.35 8.91
N SER A 128 15.76 5.13 10.11
CA SER A 128 15.02 4.26 11.04
C SER A 128 13.68 4.91 11.41
N PRO A 129 12.55 4.16 11.45
CA PRO A 129 11.29 4.71 11.95
C PRO A 129 11.37 5.13 13.43
N GLU A 130 12.35 4.58 14.16
CA GLU A 130 12.62 4.91 15.56
C GLU A 130 13.61 6.07 15.75
N ALA A 131 14.20 6.60 14.66
CA ALA A 131 15.08 7.76 14.73
C ALA A 131 14.35 8.98 15.32
N SER A 132 15.10 9.84 15.98
CA SER A 132 14.59 11.13 16.47
C SER A 132 14.11 12.00 15.31
N GLU A 133 13.28 13.01 15.61
CA GLU A 133 12.84 13.98 14.59
C GLU A 133 14.03 14.66 13.92
N ASP A 134 15.07 15.01 14.69
CA ASP A 134 16.27 15.68 14.17
C ASP A 134 17.07 14.77 13.22
N GLU A 135 17.20 13.49 13.54
CA GLU A 135 17.88 12.52 12.66
C GLU A 135 17.10 12.32 11.36
N ILE A 136 15.76 12.22 11.42
CA ILE A 136 14.93 12.13 10.21
C ILE A 136 15.03 13.43 9.43
N GLN A 137 14.96 14.59 10.10
CA GLN A 137 15.09 15.91 9.48
C GLN A 137 16.42 16.08 8.75
N ALA A 138 17.53 15.57 9.30
CA ALA A 138 18.85 15.66 8.71
C ALA A 138 18.98 14.87 7.39
N ALA A 139 18.08 13.94 7.10
CA ALA A 139 18.05 13.18 5.86
C ALA A 139 17.46 13.98 4.68
N PHE A 140 16.76 15.09 4.94
CA PHE A 140 16.14 15.89 3.88
C PHE A 140 17.15 16.78 3.17
N ARG A 141 16.95 16.94 1.88
CA ARG A 141 17.76 17.77 0.98
C ARG A 141 16.84 18.80 0.28
N PRO A 142 17.38 19.86 -0.32
CA PRO A 142 16.58 20.84 -1.07
C PRO A 142 15.71 20.20 -2.17
N ASN A 143 16.22 19.15 -2.84
CA ASN A 143 15.57 18.38 -3.90
C ASN A 143 14.77 17.16 -3.40
N THR A 144 14.49 17.05 -2.09
CA THR A 144 13.63 15.98 -1.57
C THR A 144 12.19 16.23 -1.98
N LYS A 145 11.53 15.19 -2.52
CA LYS A 145 10.15 15.25 -3.07
C LYS A 145 9.11 14.48 -2.26
N ALA A 146 9.52 13.52 -1.44
CA ALA A 146 8.59 12.73 -0.61
C ALA A 146 9.27 12.13 0.61
N LEU A 147 8.46 11.82 1.63
CA LEU A 147 8.79 10.91 2.71
C LEU A 147 7.90 9.66 2.57
N PHE A 148 8.50 8.46 2.65
CA PHE A 148 7.80 7.18 2.50
C PHE A 148 7.88 6.34 3.77
N GLY A 149 6.78 5.69 4.15
CA GLY A 149 6.73 4.73 5.26
C GLY A 149 5.69 3.63 5.04
N GLU A 150 5.64 2.66 5.94
CA GLU A 150 4.69 1.55 5.92
C GLU A 150 4.00 1.46 7.28
N THR A 151 2.65 1.41 7.32
CA THR A 151 1.87 1.43 8.57
C THR A 151 2.26 0.29 9.52
N ILE A 152 2.38 -0.92 9.00
CA ILE A 152 2.87 -2.12 9.70
C ILE A 152 3.94 -2.74 8.82
N ALA A 153 5.19 -2.65 9.24
CA ALA A 153 6.33 -3.06 8.44
C ALA A 153 6.43 -4.58 8.24
N ASN A 154 6.82 -4.99 7.04
CA ASN A 154 7.05 -6.39 6.67
C ASN A 154 8.57 -6.66 6.50
N PRO A 155 9.18 -7.58 7.27
CA PRO A 155 8.61 -8.57 8.19
C PRO A 155 8.68 -8.21 9.67
N SER A 156 9.16 -7.03 10.04
CA SER A 156 9.47 -6.69 11.43
C SER A 156 8.25 -6.49 12.33
N ILE A 157 7.07 -6.22 11.73
CA ILE A 157 5.81 -5.90 12.41
C ILE A 157 5.94 -4.65 13.31
N GLU A 158 6.80 -3.73 12.89
CA GLU A 158 6.93 -2.41 13.49
C GLU A 158 5.76 -1.53 13.08
N VAL A 159 5.23 -0.73 14.00
CA VAL A 159 4.14 0.22 13.73
C VAL A 159 4.73 1.61 13.56
N LEU A 160 4.49 2.23 12.41
CA LEU A 160 4.94 3.58 12.10
C LEU A 160 4.27 4.62 12.99
N ASP A 161 5.02 5.61 13.46
CA ASP A 161 4.45 6.83 14.00
C ASP A 161 4.08 7.76 12.84
N ILE A 162 2.85 7.60 12.33
CA ILE A 162 2.36 8.29 11.13
C ILE A 162 2.38 9.81 11.34
N GLU A 163 1.89 10.29 12.48
CA GLU A 163 1.86 11.74 12.76
C GLU A 163 3.26 12.36 12.87
N LYS A 164 4.24 11.64 13.46
CA LYS A 164 5.63 12.08 13.49
C LYS A 164 6.17 12.25 12.06
N PHE A 165 5.96 11.26 11.22
CA PHE A 165 6.42 11.29 9.83
C PHE A 165 5.70 12.39 9.03
N ALA A 166 4.39 12.56 9.21
CA ALA A 166 3.61 13.61 8.56
C ALA A 166 4.12 15.02 8.95
N ARG A 167 4.31 15.28 10.25
CA ARG A 167 4.85 16.59 10.71
C ARG A 167 6.20 16.91 10.10
N ILE A 168 7.09 15.92 10.00
CA ILE A 168 8.43 16.12 9.43
C ILE A 168 8.33 16.33 7.91
N ALA A 169 7.54 15.54 7.19
CA ALA A 169 7.32 15.70 5.76
C ALA A 169 6.78 17.10 5.44
N HIS A 170 5.72 17.52 6.11
CA HIS A 170 5.07 18.81 5.90
C HIS A 170 5.97 20.01 6.28
N ARG A 171 6.76 19.89 7.35
CA ARG A 171 7.78 20.90 7.70
C ARG A 171 8.80 21.11 6.56
N ASN A 172 9.07 20.09 5.79
CA ASN A 172 9.97 20.14 4.62
C ASN A 172 9.23 20.44 3.31
N GLY A 173 7.93 20.68 3.35
CA GLY A 173 7.09 20.99 2.18
C GLY A 173 6.97 19.81 1.20
N VAL A 174 7.01 18.57 1.69
CA VAL A 174 6.83 17.37 0.88
C VAL A 174 5.71 16.49 1.42
N PRO A 175 5.04 15.68 0.56
CA PRO A 175 4.00 14.77 1.02
C PRO A 175 4.57 13.56 1.77
N LEU A 176 3.76 13.02 2.70
CA LEU A 176 3.96 11.70 3.27
C LEU A 176 3.19 10.66 2.45
N ILE A 177 3.91 9.65 1.95
CA ILE A 177 3.35 8.46 1.29
C ILE A 177 3.40 7.29 2.28
N VAL A 178 2.27 6.62 2.51
CA VAL A 178 2.19 5.47 3.43
C VAL A 178 1.68 4.24 2.69
N ASP A 179 2.46 3.15 2.75
CA ASP A 179 1.96 1.83 2.36
C ASP A 179 1.12 1.25 3.50
N ASN A 180 -0.18 1.11 3.24
CA ASN A 180 -1.18 0.65 4.22
C ASN A 180 -1.66 -0.79 3.95
N THR A 181 -0.87 -1.56 3.23
CA THR A 181 -1.23 -2.91 2.77
C THR A 181 -1.63 -3.85 3.92
N PHE A 182 -0.88 -3.86 5.03
CA PHE A 182 -1.13 -4.79 6.14
C PHE A 182 -2.26 -4.35 7.07
N ALA A 183 -2.40 -3.04 7.29
CA ALA A 183 -3.49 -2.54 8.12
C ALA A 183 -4.82 -2.53 7.36
N THR A 184 -4.82 -2.25 6.06
CA THR A 184 -6.03 -1.96 5.28
C THR A 184 -6.80 -0.74 5.82
N PRO A 185 -7.70 -0.12 5.07
CA PRO A 185 -8.49 0.99 5.59
C PRO A 185 -9.44 0.61 6.75
N VAL A 186 -9.62 -0.69 6.99
CA VAL A 186 -10.47 -1.18 8.09
C VAL A 186 -9.78 -1.04 9.45
N LEU A 187 -8.47 -1.27 9.52
CA LEU A 187 -7.74 -1.16 10.78
C LEU A 187 -7.10 0.22 10.97
N CYS A 188 -6.68 0.88 9.87
CA CYS A 188 -6.07 2.19 9.90
C CYS A 188 -6.36 2.96 8.62
N ARG A 189 -6.64 4.25 8.75
CA ARG A 189 -6.71 5.23 7.66
C ARG A 189 -5.59 6.24 7.83
N PRO A 190 -4.44 6.08 7.20
CA PRO A 190 -3.28 6.96 7.39
C PRO A 190 -3.57 8.43 7.08
N ILE A 191 -4.53 8.72 6.17
CA ILE A 191 -4.95 10.09 5.83
C ILE A 191 -5.48 10.83 7.06
N GLU A 192 -6.18 10.15 7.96
CA GLU A 192 -6.70 10.74 9.21
C GLU A 192 -5.58 11.17 10.17
N PHE A 193 -4.37 10.64 9.98
CA PHE A 193 -3.17 10.93 10.77
C PHE A 193 -2.13 11.77 10.03
N GLY A 194 -2.50 12.34 8.87
CA GLY A 194 -1.68 13.29 8.12
C GLY A 194 -0.89 12.70 6.95
N ALA A 195 -1.11 11.45 6.56
CA ALA A 195 -0.61 10.97 5.28
C ALA A 195 -1.34 11.66 4.12
N ASP A 196 -0.60 12.00 3.07
CA ASP A 196 -1.16 12.69 1.90
C ASP A 196 -1.51 11.71 0.79
N ILE A 197 -0.71 10.64 0.67
CA ILE A 197 -0.87 9.61 -0.34
C ILE A 197 -0.79 8.25 0.36
N VAL A 198 -1.71 7.36 0.02
CA VAL A 198 -1.71 5.99 0.52
C VAL A 198 -1.56 5.02 -0.65
N VAL A 199 -0.70 4.02 -0.48
CA VAL A 199 -0.55 2.93 -1.46
C VAL A 199 -0.90 1.59 -0.83
N HIS A 200 -1.39 0.67 -1.66
CA HIS A 200 -1.64 -0.71 -1.27
C HIS A 200 -1.21 -1.69 -2.35
N SER A 201 -0.74 -2.83 -1.92
CA SER A 201 -0.83 -4.05 -2.72
C SER A 201 -2.22 -4.66 -2.52
N THR A 202 -3.14 -4.43 -3.47
CA THR A 202 -4.48 -5.04 -3.41
C THR A 202 -4.45 -6.57 -3.54
N THR A 203 -3.31 -7.12 -3.97
CA THR A 203 -2.96 -8.56 -3.97
C THR A 203 -3.14 -9.22 -2.60
N LYS A 204 -3.05 -8.44 -1.52
CA LYS A 204 -3.03 -8.92 -0.13
C LYS A 204 -4.44 -8.99 0.45
N TYR A 205 -4.71 -8.38 1.59
CA TYR A 205 -6.01 -8.47 2.26
C TYR A 205 -7.21 -7.99 1.44
N MET A 206 -7.01 -7.05 0.49
CA MET A 206 -8.11 -6.58 -0.35
C MET A 206 -8.64 -7.67 -1.28
N ASP A 207 -7.76 -8.47 -1.91
CA ASP A 207 -8.12 -9.72 -2.60
C ASP A 207 -8.44 -10.82 -1.58
N GLY A 208 -7.50 -11.12 -0.68
CA GLY A 208 -7.61 -12.06 0.44
C GLY A 208 -7.66 -13.53 0.07
N HIS A 209 -7.66 -13.89 -1.21
CA HIS A 209 -7.87 -15.25 -1.72
C HIS A 209 -6.70 -15.79 -2.55
N ALA A 210 -5.62 -14.98 -2.70
CA ALA A 210 -4.50 -15.26 -3.60
C ALA A 210 -4.92 -15.48 -5.07
N LEU A 211 -5.93 -14.76 -5.53
CA LEU A 211 -6.49 -14.85 -6.87
C LEU A 211 -5.95 -13.79 -7.81
N GLN A 212 -5.90 -12.52 -7.34
CA GLN A 212 -5.63 -11.38 -8.21
C GLN A 212 -4.47 -10.54 -7.70
N MET A 213 -3.49 -10.30 -8.57
CA MET A 213 -2.49 -9.26 -8.32
C MET A 213 -3.06 -7.89 -8.64
N GLY A 214 -2.70 -6.91 -7.81
CA GLY A 214 -3.07 -5.53 -8.05
C GLY A 214 -2.42 -4.59 -7.06
N GLY A 215 -2.54 -3.31 -7.32
CA GLY A 215 -2.16 -2.22 -6.43
C GLY A 215 -3.13 -1.07 -6.56
N VAL A 216 -3.04 -0.11 -5.66
CA VAL A 216 -3.81 1.12 -5.74
C VAL A 216 -3.03 2.26 -5.09
N ILE A 217 -3.13 3.44 -5.69
CA ILE A 217 -2.70 4.73 -5.13
C ILE A 217 -3.98 5.47 -4.73
N VAL A 218 -4.02 6.02 -3.53
CA VAL A 218 -5.10 6.89 -3.06
C VAL A 218 -4.51 8.26 -2.75
N ASP A 219 -5.15 9.30 -3.29
CA ASP A 219 -4.82 10.70 -3.03
C ASP A 219 -5.73 11.23 -1.92
N GLY A 220 -5.13 11.71 -0.83
CA GLY A 220 -5.86 12.33 0.28
C GLY A 220 -6.45 13.69 -0.08
N GLY A 221 -5.92 14.36 -1.11
CA GLY A 221 -6.33 15.72 -1.52
C GLY A 221 -6.03 16.78 -0.47
N THR A 222 -5.09 16.52 0.43
CA THR A 222 -4.77 17.38 1.58
C THR A 222 -3.48 18.18 1.38
N PHE A 223 -2.57 17.71 0.52
CA PHE A 223 -1.29 18.34 0.31
C PHE A 223 -1.39 19.59 -0.57
N ASP A 224 -0.64 20.63 -0.19
CA ASP A 224 -0.54 21.88 -0.98
C ASP A 224 0.54 21.76 -2.05
N TRP A 225 0.12 21.45 -3.27
CA TRP A 225 1.00 21.37 -4.45
C TRP A 225 1.50 22.74 -4.94
N THR A 226 1.00 23.86 -4.38
CA THR A 226 1.39 25.23 -4.76
C THR A 226 2.54 25.80 -3.94
N ASN A 227 3.16 24.99 -3.09
CA ASN A 227 4.21 25.40 -2.15
C ASN A 227 5.59 25.72 -2.80
N GLY A 228 5.67 25.65 -4.13
CA GLY A 228 6.88 25.98 -4.91
C GLY A 228 7.86 24.83 -5.14
N LYS A 229 7.62 23.65 -4.57
CA LYS A 229 8.47 22.47 -4.78
C LYS A 229 8.06 21.57 -5.95
N PHE A 230 6.86 21.74 -6.47
CA PHE A 230 6.24 20.85 -7.44
C PHE A 230 5.76 21.63 -8.67
N PRO A 231 6.69 22.20 -9.49
CA PRO A 231 6.34 22.96 -10.70
C PRO A 231 5.50 22.13 -11.67
N GLU A 232 5.70 20.80 -11.69
CA GLU A 232 4.95 19.86 -12.54
C GLU A 232 3.44 19.83 -12.28
N PHE A 233 2.95 20.45 -11.19
CA PHE A 233 1.52 20.62 -10.90
C PHE A 233 1.02 22.03 -11.09
N THR A 234 1.91 23.02 -11.12
CA THR A 234 1.59 24.45 -11.12
C THR A 234 1.98 25.17 -12.40
N GLU A 235 2.80 24.55 -13.25
CA GLU A 235 3.19 25.05 -14.56
C GLU A 235 2.39 24.35 -15.68
N PRO A 236 2.29 24.98 -16.86
CA PRO A 236 1.62 24.38 -18.01
C PRO A 236 2.27 23.05 -18.45
N ASP A 237 1.47 22.00 -18.61
CA ASP A 237 1.93 20.70 -19.13
C ASP A 237 1.81 20.66 -20.66
N ASP A 238 2.95 20.57 -21.35
CA ASP A 238 3.00 20.53 -22.82
C ASP A 238 2.30 19.31 -23.42
N SER A 239 2.18 18.20 -22.68
CA SER A 239 1.51 16.97 -23.13
C SER A 239 -0.02 17.07 -23.09
N TYR A 240 -0.57 18.11 -22.44
CA TYR A 240 -1.99 18.39 -22.32
C TYR A 240 -2.32 19.87 -22.63
N HIS A 241 -1.81 20.40 -23.75
CA HIS A 241 -2.13 21.74 -24.27
C HIS A 241 -1.96 22.88 -23.25
N GLY A 242 -1.01 22.73 -22.34
CA GLY A 242 -0.73 23.74 -21.31
C GLY A 242 -1.63 23.65 -20.08
N THR A 243 -2.26 22.52 -19.83
CA THR A 243 -3.07 22.29 -18.63
C THR A 243 -2.21 22.44 -17.37
N ILE A 244 -2.70 23.23 -16.41
CA ILE A 244 -2.13 23.37 -15.06
C ILE A 244 -2.97 22.51 -14.12
N TYR A 245 -2.41 21.40 -13.61
CA TYR A 245 -3.15 20.39 -12.84
C TYR A 245 -3.85 20.93 -11.62
N THR A 246 -3.18 21.80 -10.85
CA THR A 246 -3.77 22.43 -9.64
C THR A 246 -4.95 23.34 -9.95
N GLN A 247 -4.97 23.99 -11.10
CA GLN A 247 -6.07 24.86 -11.53
C GLN A 247 -7.24 24.04 -12.11
N ALA A 248 -6.93 23.03 -12.92
CA ALA A 248 -7.94 22.22 -13.60
C ALA A 248 -8.63 21.22 -12.67
N PHE A 249 -7.89 20.63 -11.74
CA PHE A 249 -8.38 19.49 -10.93
C PHE A 249 -8.35 19.74 -9.42
N GLY A 250 -7.83 20.88 -8.97
CA GLY A 250 -7.82 21.25 -7.56
C GLY A 250 -7.19 20.17 -6.67
N LYS A 251 -7.96 19.66 -5.71
CA LYS A 251 -7.52 18.63 -4.76
C LYS A 251 -7.15 17.29 -5.41
N ALA A 252 -7.65 16.99 -6.59
CA ALA A 252 -7.37 15.74 -7.31
C ALA A 252 -6.18 15.88 -8.28
N ALA A 253 -5.44 16.97 -8.26
CA ALA A 253 -4.33 17.25 -9.18
C ALA A 253 -3.32 16.10 -9.24
N TYR A 254 -2.94 15.53 -8.08
CA TYR A 254 -1.98 14.46 -8.01
C TYR A 254 -2.48 13.17 -8.67
N ILE A 255 -3.68 12.71 -8.30
CA ILE A 255 -4.18 11.43 -8.82
C ILE A 255 -4.53 11.50 -10.30
N VAL A 256 -4.98 12.67 -10.78
CA VAL A 256 -5.21 12.90 -12.21
C VAL A 256 -3.89 12.87 -12.97
N LYS A 257 -2.83 13.54 -12.49
CA LYS A 257 -1.50 13.49 -13.12
C LYS A 257 -0.92 12.08 -13.12
N ALA A 258 -1.04 11.34 -12.02
CA ALA A 258 -0.62 9.94 -11.94
C ALA A 258 -1.31 9.08 -13.02
N ARG A 259 -2.59 9.30 -13.27
CA ARG A 259 -3.38 8.60 -14.30
C ARG A 259 -3.01 9.02 -15.71
N THR A 260 -3.06 10.34 -15.98
CA THR A 260 -3.00 10.89 -17.33
C THR A 260 -1.59 10.95 -17.91
N GLN A 261 -0.57 10.93 -17.05
CA GLN A 261 0.83 10.93 -17.47
C GLN A 261 1.52 9.58 -17.15
N ILE A 262 1.66 9.23 -15.89
CA ILE A 262 2.45 8.05 -15.51
C ILE A 262 1.77 6.74 -15.94
N MET A 263 0.50 6.53 -15.60
CA MET A 263 -0.24 5.34 -16.01
C MET A 263 -0.39 5.26 -17.54
N ARG A 264 -0.74 6.36 -18.18
CA ARG A 264 -0.90 6.42 -19.64
C ARG A 264 0.35 5.97 -20.37
N ASP A 265 1.52 6.45 -19.93
CA ASP A 265 2.78 6.28 -20.66
C ASP A 265 3.48 4.97 -20.28
N MET A 266 3.42 4.56 -19.01
CA MET A 266 4.11 3.36 -18.51
C MET A 266 3.24 2.09 -18.51
N GLY A 267 1.93 2.24 -18.62
CA GLY A 267 1.01 1.10 -18.56
C GLY A 267 0.78 0.59 -17.14
N ALA A 268 0.91 -0.70 -16.90
CA ALA A 268 0.66 -1.38 -15.62
C ALA A 268 -0.71 -1.07 -14.99
N CYS A 269 -1.73 -0.88 -15.83
CA CYS A 269 -3.12 -0.68 -15.42
C CYS A 269 -3.75 -1.99 -14.92
N GLN A 270 -4.75 -1.86 -14.04
CA GLN A 270 -5.57 -2.99 -13.59
C GLN A 270 -6.53 -3.43 -14.70
N THR A 271 -6.74 -4.74 -14.83
CA THR A 271 -7.73 -5.29 -15.77
C THR A 271 -9.14 -5.22 -15.17
N PRO A 272 -10.20 -5.06 -15.98
CA PRO A 272 -11.59 -5.04 -15.47
C PRO A 272 -11.97 -6.31 -14.70
N PHE A 273 -11.59 -7.47 -15.21
CA PHE A 273 -11.83 -8.74 -14.51
C PHE A 273 -11.06 -8.81 -13.18
N GLY A 274 -9.81 -8.34 -13.15
CA GLY A 274 -9.02 -8.26 -11.92
C GLY A 274 -9.63 -7.30 -10.90
N ALA A 275 -10.10 -6.14 -11.34
CA ALA A 275 -10.80 -5.19 -10.48
C ALA A 275 -12.09 -5.80 -9.89
N PHE A 276 -12.86 -6.54 -10.69
CA PHE A 276 -14.03 -7.28 -10.21
C PHE A 276 -13.66 -8.28 -9.09
N LEU A 277 -12.58 -9.06 -9.25
CA LEU A 277 -12.12 -10.00 -8.20
C LEU A 277 -11.70 -9.26 -6.93
N ILE A 278 -11.00 -8.13 -7.05
CA ILE A 278 -10.64 -7.28 -5.91
C ILE A 278 -11.91 -6.75 -5.23
N ASN A 279 -12.94 -6.33 -5.99
CA ASN A 279 -14.21 -5.91 -5.40
C ASN A 279 -14.86 -7.00 -4.56
N GLN A 280 -14.86 -8.25 -5.02
CA GLN A 280 -15.38 -9.39 -4.25
C GLN A 280 -14.61 -9.60 -2.93
N GLY A 281 -13.30 -9.39 -2.95
CA GLY A 281 -12.48 -9.42 -1.75
C GLY A 281 -12.81 -8.27 -0.79
N LEU A 282 -13.01 -7.05 -1.30
CA LEU A 282 -13.35 -5.87 -0.49
C LEU A 282 -14.68 -6.02 0.24
N GLU A 283 -15.68 -6.66 -0.37
CA GLU A 283 -17.01 -6.85 0.24
C GLU A 283 -16.96 -7.65 1.55
N THR A 284 -15.98 -8.51 1.73
CA THR A 284 -15.80 -9.33 2.95
C THR A 284 -14.58 -8.90 3.78
N LEU A 285 -13.89 -7.85 3.39
CA LEU A 285 -12.65 -7.41 4.03
C LEU A 285 -12.78 -7.18 5.55
N PRO A 286 -13.81 -6.47 6.06
CA PRO A 286 -13.94 -6.24 7.50
C PRO A 286 -14.03 -7.53 8.30
N LEU A 287 -14.85 -8.47 7.87
CA LEU A 287 -15.02 -9.77 8.52
C LEU A 287 -13.74 -10.59 8.55
N ARG A 288 -12.96 -10.52 7.46
CA ARG A 288 -11.71 -11.27 7.33
C ARG A 288 -10.60 -10.66 8.18
N ILE A 289 -10.39 -9.35 8.08
CA ILE A 289 -9.26 -8.70 8.78
C ILE A 289 -9.45 -8.68 10.30
N GLU A 290 -10.69 -8.53 10.77
CA GLU A 290 -11.02 -8.68 12.18
C GLU A 290 -10.65 -10.10 12.68
N ARG A 291 -11.11 -11.14 11.97
CA ARG A 291 -10.82 -12.52 12.34
C ARG A 291 -9.32 -12.84 12.24
N HIS A 292 -8.62 -12.34 11.24
CA HIS A 292 -7.17 -12.47 11.13
C HIS A 292 -6.45 -11.86 12.35
N SER A 293 -6.85 -10.64 12.75
CA SER A 293 -6.27 -9.95 13.91
C SER A 293 -6.53 -10.71 15.19
N GLN A 294 -7.75 -11.17 15.44
CA GLN A 294 -8.10 -11.96 16.63
C GLN A 294 -7.30 -13.27 16.71
N ASN A 295 -7.16 -13.96 15.58
CA ASN A 295 -6.40 -15.21 15.54
C ASN A 295 -4.90 -14.97 15.71
N ALA A 296 -4.36 -13.90 15.11
CA ALA A 296 -2.96 -13.53 15.27
C ALA A 296 -2.63 -13.20 16.73
N ASP A 297 -3.49 -12.41 17.37
CA ASP A 297 -3.35 -12.08 18.79
C ASP A 297 -3.32 -13.32 19.68
N ALA A 298 -4.31 -14.21 19.52
CA ALA A 298 -4.38 -15.45 20.30
C ALA A 298 -3.14 -16.35 20.09
N VAL A 299 -2.67 -16.47 18.84
CA VAL A 299 -1.48 -17.27 18.51
C VAL A 299 -0.20 -16.62 19.04
N ALA A 300 -0.07 -15.30 18.96
CA ALA A 300 1.09 -14.59 19.47
C ALA A 300 1.24 -14.79 20.98
N HIS A 301 0.16 -14.66 21.75
CA HIS A 301 0.14 -14.93 23.19
C HIS A 301 0.42 -16.39 23.55
N TRP A 302 0.03 -17.34 22.70
CA TRP A 302 0.38 -18.76 22.91
C TRP A 302 1.85 -19.02 22.62
N LEU A 303 2.38 -18.46 21.53
CA LEU A 303 3.78 -18.59 21.14
C LEU A 303 4.73 -18.00 22.19
N GLU A 304 4.39 -16.85 22.77
CA GLU A 304 5.18 -16.17 23.82
C GLU A 304 5.44 -17.07 25.01
N LYS A 305 4.51 -17.97 25.33
CA LYS A 305 4.60 -18.91 26.50
C LYS A 305 5.24 -20.26 26.17
N HIS A 306 5.58 -20.50 24.90
CA HIS A 306 6.04 -21.79 24.44
C HIS A 306 7.58 -21.94 24.56
N ASP A 307 8.06 -23.02 25.22
CA ASP A 307 9.49 -23.20 25.56
C ASP A 307 10.46 -23.22 24.39
N LYS A 308 10.01 -23.59 23.18
CA LYS A 308 10.83 -23.60 21.94
C LYS A 308 10.91 -22.26 21.24
N ILE A 309 10.13 -21.28 21.67
CA ILE A 309 10.13 -19.94 21.14
C ILE A 309 11.14 -19.08 21.88
N GLU A 310 11.92 -18.31 21.14
CA GLU A 310 12.90 -17.36 21.66
C GLU A 310 12.30 -15.98 21.83
N SER A 311 11.55 -15.51 20.83
CA SER A 311 10.86 -14.23 20.83
C SER A 311 9.66 -14.23 19.88
N VAL A 312 8.69 -13.36 20.17
CA VAL A 312 7.52 -13.11 19.31
C VAL A 312 7.39 -11.61 19.10
N SER A 313 7.13 -11.21 17.87
CA SER A 313 6.81 -9.82 17.52
C SER A 313 5.36 -9.74 17.05
N TYR A 314 4.52 -9.15 17.89
CA TYR A 314 3.15 -8.78 17.57
C TYR A 314 2.76 -7.57 18.45
N PRO A 315 2.15 -6.51 17.91
CA PRO A 315 2.07 -5.22 18.61
C PRO A 315 1.26 -5.23 19.90
N THR A 316 0.34 -6.19 20.09
CA THR A 316 -0.50 -6.27 21.31
C THR A 316 0.18 -6.89 22.52
N LEU A 317 1.33 -7.59 22.33
CA LEU A 317 2.02 -8.29 23.40
C LEU A 317 2.57 -7.33 24.47
N GLU A 318 2.56 -7.76 25.72
CA GLU A 318 3.16 -7.01 26.81
C GLU A 318 4.66 -6.82 26.57
N GLY A 319 5.15 -5.61 26.81
CA GLY A 319 6.55 -5.25 26.56
C GLY A 319 6.92 -5.04 25.07
N ASN A 320 5.98 -5.19 24.14
CA ASN A 320 6.24 -4.82 22.75
C ASN A 320 6.39 -3.29 22.64
N PRO A 321 7.48 -2.77 22.03
CA PRO A 321 7.74 -1.32 21.97
C PRO A 321 6.70 -0.55 21.16
N TYR A 322 5.92 -1.24 20.33
CA TYR A 322 4.89 -0.63 19.45
C TYR A 322 3.48 -0.71 20.04
N LYS A 323 3.29 -1.23 21.25
CA LYS A 323 1.96 -1.44 21.86
C LYS A 323 1.15 -0.15 21.95
N GLU A 324 1.76 0.94 22.41
CA GLU A 324 1.09 2.24 22.52
C GLU A 324 0.74 2.84 21.15
N ARG A 325 1.65 2.70 20.16
CA ARG A 325 1.36 3.13 18.78
C ARG A 325 0.25 2.31 18.15
N ALA A 326 0.26 1.00 18.38
CA ALA A 326 -0.81 0.12 17.92
C ALA A 326 -2.16 0.49 18.55
N ALA A 327 -2.20 0.78 19.84
CA ALA A 327 -3.41 1.24 20.49
C ALA A 327 -3.95 2.55 19.90
N LYS A 328 -3.06 3.43 19.41
CA LYS A 328 -3.42 4.70 18.77
C LYS A 328 -3.89 4.54 17.33
N TYR A 329 -3.08 3.88 16.49
CA TYR A 329 -3.29 3.83 15.03
C TYR A 329 -4.09 2.60 14.57
N LEU A 330 -4.15 1.55 15.38
CA LEU A 330 -4.72 0.24 15.07
C LEU A 330 -5.65 -0.27 16.18
N PRO A 331 -6.62 0.56 16.66
CA PRO A 331 -7.44 0.20 17.81
C PRO A 331 -8.32 -1.04 17.58
N ASN A 332 -8.60 -1.37 16.31
CA ASN A 332 -9.48 -2.48 15.92
C ASN A 332 -8.73 -3.78 15.57
N GLY A 333 -7.39 -3.81 15.78
CA GLY A 333 -6.56 -4.99 15.52
C GLY A 333 -5.27 -4.67 14.77
N CYS A 334 -4.30 -5.59 14.85
CA CYS A 334 -2.94 -5.39 14.35
C CYS A 334 -2.59 -6.31 13.18
N SER A 335 -3.57 -6.59 12.30
CA SER A 335 -3.37 -7.48 11.15
C SER A 335 -3.23 -8.97 11.52
N GLY A 336 -3.09 -9.84 10.53
CA GLY A 336 -2.97 -11.29 10.67
C GLY A 336 -1.52 -11.81 10.69
N VAL A 337 -0.52 -10.93 10.62
CA VAL A 337 0.89 -11.32 10.47
C VAL A 337 1.60 -11.32 11.81
N ILE A 338 2.29 -12.43 12.13
CA ILE A 338 3.11 -12.60 13.32
C ILE A 338 4.53 -12.92 12.87
N SER A 339 5.53 -12.35 13.53
CA SER A 339 6.93 -12.75 13.37
C SER A 339 7.44 -13.35 14.70
N PHE A 340 8.14 -14.49 14.64
CA PHE A 340 8.70 -15.12 15.83
C PHE A 340 10.03 -15.82 15.54
N SER A 341 10.84 -15.99 16.57
CA SER A 341 12.13 -16.67 16.51
C SER A 341 12.08 -18.00 17.28
N LEU A 342 12.68 -19.03 16.71
CA LEU A 342 12.80 -20.35 17.30
C LEU A 342 14.17 -20.52 17.98
N LYS A 343 14.20 -21.16 19.15
CA LYS A 343 15.45 -21.65 19.74
C LYS A 343 16.05 -22.71 18.83
N GLY A 344 17.33 -22.58 18.49
CA GLY A 344 18.05 -23.48 17.58
C GLY A 344 18.24 -22.94 16.14
N GLY A 345 17.92 -21.67 15.92
CA GLY A 345 18.32 -20.93 14.71
C GLY A 345 17.68 -21.44 13.41
N ARG A 346 18.39 -21.21 12.28
CA ARG A 346 17.94 -21.51 10.91
C ARG A 346 17.46 -22.95 10.72
N GLU A 347 18.23 -23.93 11.23
CA GLU A 347 17.87 -25.34 11.10
C GLU A 347 16.57 -25.70 11.84
N ALA A 348 16.34 -25.14 13.02
CA ALA A 348 15.09 -25.34 13.74
C ALA A 348 13.91 -24.71 12.99
N GLY A 349 14.10 -23.53 12.41
CA GLY A 349 13.12 -22.87 11.55
C GLY A 349 12.75 -23.72 10.34
N ALA A 350 13.73 -24.25 9.62
CA ALA A 350 13.50 -25.11 8.46
C ALA A 350 12.75 -26.39 8.85
N ARG A 351 13.23 -27.11 9.87
CA ARG A 351 12.53 -28.33 10.38
C ARG A 351 11.10 -28.04 10.82
N PHE A 352 10.87 -26.90 11.48
CA PHE A 352 9.52 -26.50 11.89
C PHE A 352 8.62 -26.35 10.68
N ILE A 353 9.03 -25.57 9.68
CA ILE A 353 8.22 -25.31 8.46
C ILE A 353 7.97 -26.59 7.69
N ASP A 354 8.99 -27.43 7.49
CA ASP A 354 8.88 -28.69 6.74
C ASP A 354 7.98 -29.73 7.45
N SER A 355 7.79 -29.59 8.77
CA SER A 355 6.91 -30.47 9.56
C SER A 355 5.44 -30.07 9.54
N LEU A 356 5.11 -28.88 9.05
CA LEU A 356 3.74 -28.35 9.07
C LEU A 356 2.84 -29.11 8.06
N LYS A 357 1.62 -29.43 8.52
CA LYS A 357 0.63 -30.12 7.68
C LYS A 357 -0.50 -29.23 7.23
N MET A 358 -0.94 -28.31 8.09
CA MET A 358 -2.08 -27.42 7.80
C MET A 358 -1.62 -26.09 7.17
N ALA A 359 -0.60 -25.48 7.75
CA ALA A 359 -0.06 -24.22 7.25
C ALA A 359 0.87 -24.50 6.05
N SER A 360 0.67 -23.74 4.99
CA SER A 360 1.43 -23.90 3.74
C SER A 360 2.68 -23.02 3.73
N LEU A 361 3.81 -23.57 3.27
CA LEU A 361 4.99 -22.77 2.94
C LEU A 361 4.72 -22.02 1.62
N LEU A 362 4.53 -20.71 1.70
CA LEU A 362 4.22 -19.84 0.57
C LEU A 362 4.96 -18.51 0.67
N VAL A 363 5.38 -17.98 -0.48
CA VAL A 363 5.87 -16.59 -0.60
C VAL A 363 4.66 -15.65 -0.79
N HIS A 364 3.75 -15.69 0.16
CA HIS A 364 2.52 -14.89 0.17
C HIS A 364 2.08 -14.61 1.60
N VAL A 365 1.33 -13.51 1.79
CA VAL A 365 0.69 -13.12 3.06
C VAL A 365 -0.73 -12.65 2.75
N ALA A 366 -1.57 -12.56 3.78
CA ALA A 366 -2.94 -12.03 3.69
C ALA A 366 -3.94 -12.94 2.95
N ASP A 367 -3.67 -14.24 2.90
CA ASP A 367 -4.60 -15.27 2.40
C ASP A 367 -5.56 -15.70 3.52
N ILE A 368 -6.78 -16.10 3.16
CA ILE A 368 -7.73 -16.73 4.09
C ILE A 368 -7.19 -18.05 4.67
N ARG A 369 -6.19 -18.66 4.03
CA ARG A 369 -5.49 -19.86 4.51
C ARG A 369 -4.23 -19.47 5.30
N THR A 370 -3.88 -20.28 6.30
CA THR A 370 -2.65 -20.06 7.07
C THR A 370 -1.43 -20.37 6.22
N CYS A 371 -0.52 -19.41 6.11
CA CYS A 371 0.77 -19.61 5.47
C CYS A 371 1.92 -19.24 6.42
N VAL A 372 3.08 -19.80 6.14
CA VAL A 372 4.33 -19.56 6.87
C VAL A 372 5.47 -19.36 5.89
N LEU A 373 6.46 -18.60 6.34
CA LEU A 373 7.65 -18.29 5.55
C LEU A 373 8.84 -18.16 6.48
N HIS A 374 10.03 -18.60 6.04
CA HIS A 374 11.31 -18.30 6.67
C HIS A 374 12.02 -17.24 5.81
N PRO A 375 12.02 -15.96 6.21
CA PRO A 375 12.52 -14.86 5.37
C PRO A 375 13.97 -15.07 4.91
N ALA A 376 14.87 -15.43 5.84
CA ALA A 376 16.29 -15.62 5.54
C ALA A 376 16.58 -16.75 4.51
N SER A 377 15.71 -17.76 4.41
CA SER A 377 15.87 -18.86 3.44
C SER A 377 15.10 -18.63 2.13
N SER A 378 14.31 -17.56 2.03
CA SER A 378 13.41 -17.30 0.90
C SER A 378 13.51 -15.86 0.38
N THR A 379 12.68 -14.97 0.85
CA THR A 379 12.53 -13.59 0.34
C THR A 379 13.75 -12.69 0.57
N HIS A 380 14.57 -13.00 1.59
CA HIS A 380 15.77 -12.24 1.97
C HIS A 380 17.07 -13.05 1.77
N ARG A 381 17.01 -14.17 1.03
CA ARG A 381 18.18 -15.03 0.81
C ARG A 381 19.39 -14.33 0.17
N GLN A 382 19.16 -13.24 -0.54
CA GLN A 382 20.20 -12.48 -1.22
C GLN A 382 20.91 -11.46 -0.31
N LEU A 383 20.40 -11.26 0.91
CA LEU A 383 20.98 -10.33 1.89
C LEU A 383 22.13 -11.02 2.65
N THR A 384 23.15 -10.23 3.00
CA THR A 384 24.19 -10.67 3.95
C THR A 384 23.62 -10.80 5.35
N ASP A 385 24.32 -11.50 6.25
CA ASP A 385 23.88 -11.65 7.64
C ASP A 385 23.71 -10.29 8.34
N GLU A 386 24.58 -9.32 8.08
CA GLU A 386 24.47 -7.95 8.58
C GLU A 386 23.21 -7.24 8.05
N GLN A 387 22.92 -7.41 6.76
CA GLN A 387 21.71 -6.86 6.14
C GLN A 387 20.43 -7.57 6.67
N LEU A 388 20.49 -8.87 6.93
CA LEU A 388 19.39 -9.62 7.55
C LEU A 388 19.09 -9.10 8.96
N VAL A 389 20.12 -8.82 9.77
CA VAL A 389 19.96 -8.20 11.09
C VAL A 389 19.34 -6.81 10.97
N SER A 390 19.84 -5.98 10.05
CA SER A 390 19.31 -4.62 9.79
C SER A 390 17.86 -4.65 9.33
N ALA A 391 17.49 -5.64 8.47
CA ALA A 391 16.12 -5.86 8.01
C ALA A 391 15.24 -6.62 9.01
N ARG A 392 15.75 -6.93 10.21
CA ARG A 392 15.10 -7.78 11.22
C ARG A 392 14.55 -9.09 10.66
N SER A 393 15.29 -9.67 9.73
CA SER A 393 14.98 -10.92 9.00
C SER A 393 16.01 -12.02 9.28
N GLU A 394 16.60 -12.00 10.48
CA GLU A 394 17.63 -12.92 10.92
C GLU A 394 17.21 -14.38 10.74
N GLU A 395 18.18 -15.26 10.67
CA GLU A 395 18.05 -16.72 10.46
C GLU A 395 17.02 -17.44 11.35
N ARG A 396 16.64 -16.84 12.48
CA ARG A 396 15.77 -17.41 13.50
C ARG A 396 14.29 -17.11 13.29
N ARG A 397 13.94 -16.14 12.41
CA ARG A 397 12.57 -15.65 12.28
C ARG A 397 11.72 -16.48 11.33
N VAL A 398 10.50 -16.72 11.75
CA VAL A 398 9.43 -17.33 10.97
C VAL A 398 8.26 -16.34 10.91
N GLY A 399 7.85 -15.96 9.73
CA GLY A 399 6.62 -15.21 9.53
C GLY A 399 5.43 -16.15 9.41
N LYS A 400 4.33 -15.85 10.07
CA LYS A 400 3.10 -16.64 10.04
C LYS A 400 1.90 -15.75 9.79
N GLU A 401 1.09 -16.14 8.81
CA GLU A 401 -0.25 -15.62 8.58
C GLU A 401 -1.28 -16.50 9.28
N CYS A 402 -2.25 -15.88 9.98
CA CYS A 402 -3.26 -16.60 10.72
C CYS A 402 -4.57 -16.73 9.95
N ARG A 403 -5.07 -17.97 9.84
CA ARG A 403 -6.33 -18.31 9.15
C ARG A 403 -7.54 -17.66 9.81
N SER A 404 -8.59 -17.40 9.03
CA SER A 404 -9.89 -16.90 9.51
C SER A 404 -10.69 -17.86 10.40
N ARG A 405 -10.27 -19.14 10.52
CA ARG A 405 -10.83 -20.11 11.48
C ARG A 405 -9.73 -21.01 12.03
N TRP A 406 -9.71 -21.15 13.36
CA TRP A 406 -9.04 -22.23 14.08
C TRP A 406 -10.13 -23.18 14.58
N SER A 407 -10.10 -24.41 14.12
CA SER A 407 -10.81 -25.53 14.74
C SER A 407 -9.83 -26.29 15.60
#